data_e9e602a288545ea2b9106346476a3707
#
_entry.id   e9e602a288545ea2b9106346476a3707
#
_cell.length_a   1.000
_cell.length_b   1.000
_cell.length_c   1.000
_cell.angle_alpha   90.00
_cell.angle_beta   90.00
_cell.angle_gamma   90.00
#
_symmetry.space_group_name_H-M   'P 1'
#
loop_
_entity.id
_entity.type
_entity.pdbx_description
1 polymer ?
#
loop_
_entity_poly.entity_id
_entity_poly.type
_entity_poly.pdbx_seq_one_letter_code
_entity_poly.pdbx_strand_id
1 'polypeptide(L)'
;MSDLFNEIDKRRTFAIISHPDAGKTTLTEKLLLYGGAINLAGSVKGKRTAKHAVSDWMEIEKQRGISVTSSVLQFKYKGYCINILDTPGHQDFSEDTYRTLMAADCAVMVIDGSKGVENQTIKLFKVCVMRHIPIITFINKMDRDSKSPYDLLEDIENVLGINTCPINWPIGSGKEFKGVYERNTKKVIAFTANNGQKEVEKEELTLDDPELDSHLAYGQKETLLEDVELLDGAGDEFDIDAVRKGELTPVFFGSALTNFGVEPFLEEFLNLTTPPLARESDDGIIEPKSDEFSAFVFKIQANMNKNHRDRIAFMRICSGKFEKNMEVFHMQGNKKIKLSQPQQIMAQEREIVDEAYAGDIIGVFDPGIFSIGDTVCTPSHKFKFKGIPTFAPEHFCLVRQKDTMKRKQFIKGTNQIAQEGAIQIFQELDAGMEEVIVGVVGVLQFDVLKYRLNNEYNVEIIMENLPYQFIRWIKNDSEVDVKSLDLASDTKRIQDLKGNHLLLFTSYWSIDWALEHNKGLELQEFGNV
;
A
#
# COMPACT_ATOMS: atom_id res chain seq x y z
N MET A 1 27.81 -16.60 -3.60
CA MET A 1 26.46 -17.21 -3.70
C MET A 1 25.81 -17.45 -2.34
N SER A 2 26.43 -18.12 -1.35
CA SER A 2 25.80 -18.37 -0.05
C SER A 2 25.38 -17.09 0.71
N ASP A 3 26.21 -16.07 0.72
CA ASP A 3 25.93 -14.82 1.44
C ASP A 3 24.79 -14.02 0.78
N LEU A 4 24.74 -13.94 -0.55
CA LEU A 4 23.67 -13.28 -1.29
C LEU A 4 22.30 -13.93 -0.96
N PHE A 5 22.23 -15.26 -1.04
CA PHE A 5 20.97 -15.98 -0.80
C PHE A 5 20.53 -15.88 0.65
N ASN A 6 21.47 -15.94 1.61
CA ASN A 6 21.16 -15.73 3.02
C ASN A 6 20.62 -14.31 3.30
N GLU A 7 21.19 -13.31 2.64
CA GLU A 7 20.68 -11.94 2.79
C GLU A 7 19.29 -11.77 2.19
N ILE A 8 18.99 -12.36 1.04
CA ILE A 8 17.66 -12.36 0.43
C ILE A 8 16.65 -13.06 1.35
N ASP A 9 17.01 -14.22 1.92
CA ASP A 9 16.13 -15.00 2.81
C ASP A 9 15.74 -14.25 4.11
N LYS A 10 16.53 -13.26 4.51
CA LYS A 10 16.21 -12.41 5.68
C LYS A 10 15.25 -11.26 5.37
N ARG A 11 14.88 -10.99 4.11
CA ARG A 11 14.00 -9.87 3.75
C ARG A 11 12.54 -10.26 3.89
N ARG A 12 11.78 -9.34 4.46
CA ARG A 12 10.31 -9.43 4.58
C ARG A 12 9.72 -8.10 4.17
N THR A 13 8.92 -8.08 3.11
CA THR A 13 8.32 -6.87 2.58
C THR A 13 6.82 -7.04 2.51
N PHE A 14 6.10 -6.29 3.31
CA PHE A 14 4.66 -6.40 3.39
C PHE A 14 3.97 -5.04 3.39
N ALA A 15 2.76 -5.04 2.87
CA ALA A 15 1.88 -3.89 2.94
C ALA A 15 0.86 -4.05 4.08
N ILE A 16 0.47 -2.96 4.71
CA ILE A 16 -0.61 -2.96 5.68
C ILE A 16 -1.85 -2.36 5.03
N ILE A 17 -2.92 -3.15 4.95
CA ILE A 17 -4.20 -2.76 4.36
C ILE A 17 -5.30 -2.76 5.42
N SER A 18 -6.22 -1.80 5.33
CA SER A 18 -7.37 -1.73 6.24
C SER A 18 -8.43 -0.76 5.75
N HIS A 19 -9.60 -0.84 6.35
CA HIS A 19 -10.54 0.29 6.35
C HIS A 19 -9.99 1.48 7.16
N PRO A 20 -10.36 2.74 6.83
CA PRO A 20 -10.03 3.89 7.67
C PRO A 20 -10.41 3.65 9.14
N ASP A 21 -9.57 4.12 10.05
CA ASP A 21 -9.75 4.00 11.51
C ASP A 21 -9.66 2.58 12.10
N ALA A 22 -9.37 1.53 11.34
CA ALA A 22 -9.14 0.19 11.89
C ALA A 22 -7.89 0.09 12.79
N GLY A 23 -7.03 1.13 12.78
CA GLY A 23 -5.83 1.23 13.62
C GLY A 23 -4.54 0.85 12.91
N LYS A 24 -4.53 0.92 11.58
CA LYS A 24 -3.36 0.65 10.72
C LYS A 24 -2.13 1.44 11.16
N THR A 25 -2.23 2.77 11.20
CA THR A 25 -1.12 3.66 11.58
C THR A 25 -0.60 3.37 12.99
N THR A 26 -1.51 3.03 13.92
CA THR A 26 -1.11 2.65 15.29
C THR A 26 -0.33 1.35 15.29
N LEU A 27 -0.77 0.34 14.52
CA LEU A 27 -0.05 -0.93 14.39
C LEU A 27 1.33 -0.71 13.75
N THR A 28 1.42 0.06 12.66
CA THR A 28 2.69 0.42 12.00
C THR A 28 3.68 1.04 12.98
N GLU A 29 3.25 2.02 13.78
CA GLU A 29 4.10 2.66 14.80
C GLU A 29 4.57 1.69 15.87
N LYS A 30 3.72 0.75 16.28
CA LYS A 30 4.11 -0.26 17.27
C LYS A 30 5.13 -1.25 16.73
N LEU A 31 4.98 -1.67 15.47
CA LEU A 31 5.98 -2.52 14.80
C LEU A 31 7.34 -1.82 14.71
N LEU A 32 7.36 -0.53 14.38
CA LEU A 32 8.58 0.28 14.37
C LEU A 32 9.19 0.45 15.77
N LEU A 33 8.35 0.55 16.80
CA LEU A 33 8.78 0.64 18.19
C LEU A 33 9.49 -0.64 18.64
N TYR A 34 8.89 -1.80 18.36
CA TYR A 34 9.50 -3.10 18.67
C TYR A 34 10.79 -3.34 17.86
N GLY A 35 10.83 -2.89 16.62
CA GLY A 35 12.04 -2.89 15.78
C GLY A 35 13.12 -1.92 16.25
N GLY A 36 12.86 -1.08 17.26
CA GLY A 36 13.81 -0.08 17.74
C GLY A 36 14.04 1.09 16.79
N ALA A 37 13.26 1.19 15.71
CA ALA A 37 13.37 2.27 14.73
C ALA A 37 12.85 3.61 15.25
N ILE A 38 11.96 3.59 16.25
CA ILE A 38 11.47 4.78 16.94
C ILE A 38 11.55 4.57 18.45
N ASN A 39 11.83 5.65 19.19
CA ASN A 39 11.97 5.58 20.66
C ASN A 39 10.65 5.73 21.42
N LEU A 40 9.62 6.30 20.79
CA LEU A 40 8.29 6.51 21.38
C LEU A 40 7.25 6.51 20.25
N ALA A 41 6.28 5.61 20.33
CA ALA A 41 5.13 5.67 19.44
C ALA A 41 4.30 6.91 19.79
N GLY A 42 3.94 7.72 18.79
CA GLY A 42 3.01 8.83 18.96
C GLY A 42 1.65 8.24 19.38
N SER A 43 1.11 8.66 20.51
CA SER A 43 -0.27 8.31 20.81
C SER A 43 -1.18 9.09 19.87
N VAL A 44 -1.88 8.42 18.98
CA VAL A 44 -2.90 9.01 18.09
C VAL A 44 -4.09 9.54 18.89
N LYS A 45 -3.99 9.66 20.20
CA LYS A 45 -5.03 10.19 21.06
C LYS A 45 -4.85 11.66 21.36
N GLY A 46 -5.79 12.42 20.83
CA GLY A 46 -6.29 13.62 21.48
C GLY A 46 -5.73 14.94 21.00
N LYS A 47 -6.62 15.79 20.68
CA LYS A 47 -6.61 17.20 20.25
C LYS A 47 -5.57 18.17 20.85
N ARG A 48 -4.53 17.72 21.59
CA ARG A 48 -3.64 18.64 22.32
C ARG A 48 -2.14 18.31 22.45
N THR A 49 -1.62 17.25 21.85
CA THR A 49 -0.16 17.02 21.80
C THR A 49 0.29 16.75 20.37
N ALA A 50 1.05 17.68 19.83
CA ALA A 50 1.53 17.73 18.44
C ALA A 50 2.64 16.70 18.15
N LYS A 51 2.38 15.40 18.33
CA LYS A 51 3.19 14.34 17.72
C LYS A 51 2.31 13.59 16.74
N HIS A 52 2.55 13.86 15.46
CA HIS A 52 1.89 13.16 14.34
C HIS A 52 2.59 11.82 14.11
N ALA A 53 1.89 10.89 13.46
CA ALA A 53 2.44 9.61 13.07
C ALA A 53 3.70 9.77 12.20
N VAL A 54 4.64 8.83 12.33
CA VAL A 54 5.88 8.82 11.54
C VAL A 54 5.59 8.66 10.06
N SER A 55 4.50 7.94 9.71
CA SER A 55 4.04 7.73 8.35
C SER A 55 3.42 8.97 7.70
N ASP A 56 2.83 9.88 8.50
CA ASP A 56 2.11 11.08 8.00
C ASP A 56 3.08 12.27 7.93
N TRP A 57 3.76 12.42 6.82
CA TRP A 57 4.77 13.46 6.64
C TRP A 57 4.24 14.75 6.01
N MET A 58 3.14 14.68 5.23
CA MET A 58 2.54 15.85 4.61
C MET A 58 1.71 16.66 5.63
N GLU A 59 1.78 17.98 5.54
CA GLU A 59 1.02 18.87 6.42
C GLU A 59 -0.50 18.68 6.26
N ILE A 60 -0.98 18.34 5.06
CA ILE A 60 -2.39 18.06 4.81
C ILE A 60 -2.85 16.76 5.50
N GLU A 61 -1.98 15.74 5.58
CA GLU A 61 -2.24 14.50 6.33
C GLU A 61 -2.41 14.80 7.82
N LYS A 62 -1.50 15.60 8.36
CA LYS A 62 -1.54 16.02 9.77
C LYS A 62 -2.77 16.86 10.11
N GLN A 63 -3.17 17.77 9.22
CA GLN A 63 -4.35 18.62 9.43
C GLN A 63 -5.66 17.84 9.37
N ARG A 64 -5.75 16.85 8.49
CA ARG A 64 -6.96 16.06 8.27
C ARG A 64 -7.00 14.76 9.09
N GLY A 65 -5.84 14.29 9.58
CA GLY A 65 -5.72 13.03 10.33
C GLY A 65 -5.94 11.78 9.45
N ILE A 66 -5.66 11.89 8.15
CA ILE A 66 -5.77 10.79 7.19
C ILE A 66 -4.48 10.70 6.38
N SER A 67 -3.98 9.49 6.16
CA SER A 67 -2.85 9.24 5.25
C SER A 67 -3.31 9.40 3.80
N VAL A 68 -2.57 10.20 3.03
CA VAL A 68 -2.85 10.53 1.63
C VAL A 68 -1.93 9.76 0.69
N THR A 69 -0.69 9.52 1.12
CA THR A 69 0.32 8.81 0.35
C THR A 69 0.86 7.62 1.12
N SER A 70 1.26 6.57 0.40
CA SER A 70 1.96 5.44 1.01
C SER A 70 3.31 5.87 1.56
N SER A 71 3.73 5.25 2.65
CA SER A 71 5.06 5.42 3.24
C SER A 71 5.83 4.11 3.19
N VAL A 72 7.13 4.20 2.94
CA VAL A 72 8.05 3.07 3.01
C VAL A 72 8.86 3.20 4.30
N LEU A 73 8.79 2.21 5.15
CA LEU A 73 9.44 2.18 6.45
C LEU A 73 10.27 0.90 6.56
N GLN A 74 11.49 1.00 7.06
CA GLN A 74 12.37 -0.14 7.18
C GLN A 74 12.98 -0.22 8.59
N PHE A 75 13.15 -1.44 9.08
CA PHE A 75 13.85 -1.71 10.33
C PHE A 75 14.42 -3.13 10.37
N LYS A 76 15.32 -3.38 11.31
CA LYS A 76 15.86 -4.72 11.57
C LYS A 76 15.27 -5.28 12.85
N TYR A 77 14.85 -6.54 12.81
CA TYR A 77 14.31 -7.23 13.97
C TYR A 77 14.70 -8.72 13.94
N LYS A 78 15.29 -9.23 15.04
CA LYS A 78 15.73 -10.63 15.19
C LYS A 78 16.50 -11.19 13.96
N GLY A 79 17.36 -10.37 13.35
CA GLY A 79 18.19 -10.75 12.19
C GLY A 79 17.49 -10.62 10.82
N TYR A 80 16.19 -10.30 10.78
CA TYR A 80 15.45 -9.98 9.56
C TYR A 80 15.55 -8.50 9.21
N CYS A 81 15.49 -8.20 7.92
CA CYS A 81 15.30 -6.86 7.38
C CYS A 81 13.84 -6.73 6.94
N ILE A 82 13.11 -5.87 7.61
CA ILE A 82 11.66 -5.72 7.44
C ILE A 82 11.36 -4.42 6.73
N ASN A 83 10.63 -4.50 5.62
CA ASN A 83 10.12 -3.36 4.87
C ASN A 83 8.60 -3.29 5.03
N ILE A 84 8.09 -2.23 5.65
CA ILE A 84 6.66 -1.96 5.77
C ILE A 84 6.28 -0.95 4.69
N LEU A 85 5.25 -1.30 3.95
CA LEU A 85 4.57 -0.42 3.02
C LEU A 85 3.25 0.02 3.68
N ASP A 86 3.27 1.19 4.31
CA ASP A 86 2.08 1.76 4.95
C ASP A 86 1.23 2.43 3.87
N THR A 87 0.03 1.90 3.62
CA THR A 87 -0.85 2.34 2.53
C THR A 87 -1.90 3.35 3.03
N PRO A 88 -2.40 4.28 2.18
CA PRO A 88 -3.56 5.08 2.55
C PRO A 88 -4.78 4.21 2.85
N GLY A 89 -5.49 4.52 3.94
CA GLY A 89 -6.73 3.80 4.29
C GLY A 89 -7.96 4.27 3.51
N HIS A 90 -7.95 5.51 2.99
CA HIS A 90 -9.11 6.12 2.36
C HIS A 90 -9.27 5.67 0.90
N GLN A 91 -10.50 5.39 0.48
CA GLN A 91 -10.82 4.89 -0.88
C GLN A 91 -10.35 5.81 -2.01
N ASP A 92 -10.30 7.12 -1.78
CA ASP A 92 -9.88 8.12 -2.76
C ASP A 92 -8.41 7.95 -3.20
N PHE A 93 -7.62 7.23 -2.40
CA PHE A 93 -6.20 6.94 -2.67
C PHE A 93 -5.93 5.46 -3.00
N SER A 94 -6.96 4.74 -3.46
CA SER A 94 -6.87 3.31 -3.79
C SER A 94 -5.84 3.01 -4.89
N GLU A 95 -5.60 3.92 -5.82
CA GLU A 95 -4.59 3.77 -6.87
C GLU A 95 -3.15 3.75 -6.29
N ASP A 96 -2.83 4.62 -5.33
CA ASP A 96 -1.53 4.59 -4.64
C ASP A 96 -1.37 3.31 -3.80
N THR A 97 -2.44 2.87 -3.15
CA THR A 97 -2.47 1.59 -2.44
C THR A 97 -2.21 0.40 -3.37
N TYR A 98 -2.84 0.38 -4.54
CA TYR A 98 -2.63 -0.67 -5.53
C TYR A 98 -1.17 -0.73 -6.01
N ARG A 99 -0.58 0.42 -6.37
CA ARG A 99 0.83 0.51 -6.79
C ARG A 99 1.77 0.01 -5.70
N THR A 100 1.47 0.36 -4.47
CA THR A 100 2.25 -0.03 -3.30
C THR A 100 2.16 -1.54 -3.05
N LEU A 101 0.97 -2.13 -3.19
CA LEU A 101 0.77 -3.57 -3.12
C LEU A 101 1.58 -4.33 -4.18
N MET A 102 1.82 -3.74 -5.34
CA MET A 102 2.70 -4.33 -6.34
C MET A 102 4.15 -4.53 -5.86
N ALA A 103 4.59 -3.76 -4.87
CA ALA A 103 5.93 -3.89 -4.29
C ALA A 103 5.99 -4.84 -3.09
N ALA A 104 4.85 -5.32 -2.59
CA ALA A 104 4.77 -6.22 -1.43
C ALA A 104 4.90 -7.71 -1.82
N ASP A 105 5.37 -8.52 -0.88
CA ASP A 105 5.39 -9.99 -0.97
C ASP A 105 4.25 -10.62 -0.16
N CYS A 106 3.68 -9.90 0.81
CA CYS A 106 2.47 -10.26 1.53
C CYS A 106 1.74 -9.01 2.02
N ALA A 107 0.53 -9.18 2.53
CA ALA A 107 -0.28 -8.11 3.11
C ALA A 107 -0.72 -8.47 4.53
N VAL A 108 -0.68 -7.49 5.42
CA VAL A 108 -1.32 -7.54 6.74
C VAL A 108 -2.65 -6.81 6.63
N MET A 109 -3.74 -7.54 6.74
CA MET A 109 -5.09 -7.01 6.73
C MET A 109 -5.53 -6.71 8.16
N VAL A 110 -5.75 -5.42 8.48
CA VAL A 110 -6.16 -4.99 9.81
C VAL A 110 -7.67 -4.79 9.85
N ILE A 111 -8.34 -5.50 10.75
CA ILE A 111 -9.79 -5.47 10.96
C ILE A 111 -10.09 -4.89 12.35
N ASP A 112 -11.09 -4.02 12.44
CA ASP A 112 -11.61 -3.51 13.71
C ASP A 112 -12.51 -4.58 14.36
N GLY A 113 -12.12 -5.11 15.53
CA GLY A 113 -12.85 -6.15 16.24
C GLY A 113 -14.28 -5.75 16.61
N SER A 114 -14.60 -4.46 16.70
CA SER A 114 -15.97 -4.00 16.97
C SER A 114 -16.86 -3.96 15.73
N LYS A 115 -16.25 -3.82 14.53
CA LYS A 115 -16.97 -3.62 13.26
C LYS A 115 -16.97 -4.87 12.37
N GLY A 116 -15.86 -5.61 12.33
CA GLY A 116 -15.63 -6.70 11.39
C GLY A 116 -15.16 -6.21 10.03
N VAL A 117 -15.50 -6.93 8.97
CA VAL A 117 -15.07 -6.61 7.59
C VAL A 117 -15.84 -5.42 7.04
N GLU A 118 -15.13 -4.39 6.62
CA GLU A 118 -15.70 -3.15 6.10
C GLU A 118 -15.40 -2.98 4.59
N ASN A 119 -16.16 -2.13 3.90
CA ASN A 119 -16.15 -2.00 2.43
C ASN A 119 -14.75 -1.77 1.81
N GLN A 120 -13.91 -0.95 2.45
CA GLN A 120 -12.58 -0.68 1.91
C GLN A 120 -11.68 -1.91 2.04
N THR A 121 -11.82 -2.67 3.12
CA THR A 121 -11.11 -3.95 3.33
C THR A 121 -11.44 -4.92 2.21
N ILE A 122 -12.72 -5.03 1.82
CA ILE A 122 -13.16 -5.91 0.72
C ILE A 122 -12.49 -5.52 -0.62
N LYS A 123 -12.43 -4.22 -0.92
CA LYS A 123 -11.80 -3.73 -2.15
C LYS A 123 -10.31 -4.08 -2.20
N LEU A 124 -9.59 -3.84 -1.09
CA LEU A 124 -8.15 -4.10 -1.00
C LEU A 124 -7.84 -5.59 -0.98
N PHE A 125 -8.67 -6.39 -0.31
CA PHE A 125 -8.59 -7.84 -0.33
C PHE A 125 -8.67 -8.38 -1.76
N LYS A 126 -9.64 -7.93 -2.56
CA LYS A 126 -9.78 -8.34 -3.97
C LYS A 126 -8.52 -8.03 -4.79
N VAL A 127 -7.86 -6.91 -4.52
CA VAL A 127 -6.59 -6.57 -5.17
C VAL A 127 -5.49 -7.58 -4.79
N CYS A 128 -5.38 -7.94 -3.51
CA CYS A 128 -4.40 -8.92 -3.05
C CYS A 128 -4.64 -10.29 -3.71
N VAL A 129 -5.89 -10.77 -3.73
CA VAL A 129 -6.26 -12.05 -4.38
C VAL A 129 -5.93 -12.03 -5.86
N MET A 130 -6.32 -10.98 -6.58
CA MET A 130 -6.04 -10.83 -8.03
C MET A 130 -4.53 -10.86 -8.34
N ARG A 131 -3.70 -10.50 -7.36
CA ARG A 131 -2.23 -10.44 -7.47
C ARG A 131 -1.51 -11.61 -6.81
N HIS A 132 -2.25 -12.57 -6.28
CA HIS A 132 -1.70 -13.72 -5.56
C HIS A 132 -0.79 -13.31 -4.39
N ILE A 133 -1.14 -12.21 -3.70
CA ILE A 133 -0.43 -11.72 -2.52
C ILE A 133 -1.00 -12.44 -1.30
N PRO A 134 -0.20 -13.23 -0.56
CA PRO A 134 -0.64 -13.86 0.68
C PRO A 134 -1.12 -12.84 1.71
N ILE A 135 -2.19 -13.17 2.43
CA ILE A 135 -2.82 -12.26 3.40
C ILE A 135 -2.75 -12.86 4.80
N ILE A 136 -2.27 -12.06 5.74
CA ILE A 136 -2.31 -12.36 7.18
C ILE A 136 -3.24 -11.34 7.82
N THR A 137 -4.19 -11.81 8.63
CA THR A 137 -5.23 -10.97 9.24
C THR A 137 -4.86 -10.64 10.68
N PHE A 138 -4.94 -9.35 11.05
CA PHE A 138 -4.83 -8.88 12.42
C PHE A 138 -6.13 -8.21 12.86
N ILE A 139 -6.86 -8.86 13.77
CA ILE A 139 -8.07 -8.32 14.39
C ILE A 139 -7.66 -7.44 15.55
N ASN A 140 -7.82 -6.14 15.34
CA ASN A 140 -7.34 -5.08 16.22
C ASN A 140 -8.45 -4.55 17.14
N LYS A 141 -8.05 -3.83 18.18
CA LYS A 141 -8.92 -3.14 19.13
C LYS A 141 -9.70 -4.06 20.08
N MET A 142 -9.12 -5.21 20.40
CA MET A 142 -9.68 -6.11 21.41
C MET A 142 -9.76 -5.48 22.82
N ASP A 143 -9.11 -4.32 23.04
CA ASP A 143 -9.23 -3.48 24.23
C ASP A 143 -10.57 -2.73 24.33
N ARG A 144 -11.45 -2.87 23.36
CA ARG A 144 -12.80 -2.32 23.32
C ARG A 144 -13.82 -3.45 23.22
N ASP A 145 -15.09 -3.12 23.48
CA ASP A 145 -16.19 -4.07 23.25
C ASP A 145 -16.15 -4.48 21.78
N SER A 146 -15.84 -5.75 21.54
CA SER A 146 -15.71 -6.36 20.22
C SER A 146 -16.84 -7.36 19.99
N LYS A 147 -17.05 -7.73 18.72
CA LYS A 147 -17.85 -8.91 18.35
C LYS A 147 -17.20 -10.17 18.93
N SER A 148 -17.95 -11.26 19.02
CA SER A 148 -17.38 -12.56 19.36
C SER A 148 -16.25 -12.91 18.40
N PRO A 149 -15.13 -13.51 18.85
CA PRO A 149 -14.09 -14.00 17.96
C PRO A 149 -14.60 -14.93 16.86
N TYR A 150 -15.57 -15.80 17.17
CA TYR A 150 -16.22 -16.68 16.19
C TYR A 150 -16.99 -15.89 15.12
N ASP A 151 -17.78 -14.88 15.52
CA ASP A 151 -18.52 -14.03 14.58
C ASP A 151 -17.56 -13.28 13.65
N LEU A 152 -16.36 -12.88 14.13
CA LEU A 152 -15.34 -12.20 13.34
C LEU A 152 -14.69 -13.13 12.32
N LEU A 153 -14.43 -14.39 12.68
CA LEU A 153 -13.94 -15.40 11.74
C LEU A 153 -14.97 -15.69 10.66
N GLU A 154 -16.24 -15.94 11.07
CA GLU A 154 -17.36 -16.17 10.16
C GLU A 154 -17.58 -14.97 9.21
N ASP A 155 -17.47 -13.74 9.70
CA ASP A 155 -17.59 -12.52 8.89
C ASP A 155 -16.49 -12.46 7.81
N ILE A 156 -15.24 -12.80 8.15
CA ILE A 156 -14.13 -12.88 7.20
C ILE A 156 -14.42 -13.94 6.12
N GLU A 157 -14.82 -15.14 6.52
CA GLU A 157 -15.09 -16.24 5.60
C GLU A 157 -16.26 -15.96 4.66
N ASN A 158 -17.37 -15.47 5.22
CA ASN A 158 -18.58 -15.21 4.44
C ASN A 158 -18.45 -14.00 3.50
N VAL A 159 -17.76 -12.94 3.95
CA VAL A 159 -17.65 -11.68 3.19
C VAL A 159 -16.52 -11.73 2.18
N LEU A 160 -15.38 -12.31 2.56
CA LEU A 160 -14.17 -12.33 1.72
C LEU A 160 -14.03 -13.64 0.93
N GLY A 161 -14.64 -14.73 1.39
CA GLY A 161 -14.53 -16.04 0.74
C GLY A 161 -13.15 -16.69 0.91
N ILE A 162 -12.48 -16.42 2.02
CA ILE A 162 -11.19 -17.00 2.39
C ILE A 162 -11.32 -17.70 3.75
N ASN A 163 -10.79 -18.92 3.87
CA ASN A 163 -10.80 -19.65 5.14
C ASN A 163 -9.91 -18.96 6.17
N THR A 164 -10.24 -19.14 7.45
CA THR A 164 -9.52 -18.55 8.57
C THR A 164 -8.82 -19.61 9.42
N CYS A 165 -7.56 -19.34 9.79
CA CYS A 165 -6.83 -20.15 10.76
C CYS A 165 -6.36 -19.25 11.92
N PRO A 166 -7.05 -19.23 13.07
CA PRO A 166 -6.59 -18.46 14.22
C PRO A 166 -5.28 -19.03 14.76
N ILE A 167 -4.23 -18.21 14.78
CA ILE A 167 -2.91 -18.56 15.31
C ILE A 167 -2.89 -18.29 16.82
N ASN A 168 -3.53 -17.23 17.27
CA ASN A 168 -3.79 -16.97 18.68
C ASN A 168 -5.29 -16.81 18.94
N TRP A 169 -5.70 -16.92 20.19
CA TRP A 169 -7.05 -16.74 20.62
C TRP A 169 -7.15 -15.70 21.74
N PRO A 170 -8.08 -14.72 21.67
CA PRO A 170 -8.16 -13.67 22.66
C PRO A 170 -8.82 -14.16 23.95
N ILE A 171 -8.30 -13.74 25.08
CA ILE A 171 -8.86 -14.03 26.40
C ILE A 171 -9.60 -12.80 26.89
N GLY A 172 -10.93 -12.83 26.70
CA GLY A 172 -11.81 -11.70 26.97
C GLY A 172 -11.76 -10.60 25.90
N SER A 173 -12.54 -9.54 26.12
CA SER A 173 -12.58 -8.35 25.26
C SER A 173 -12.82 -7.09 26.09
N GLY A 174 -12.58 -5.93 25.54
CA GLY A 174 -12.74 -4.67 26.24
C GLY A 174 -11.80 -4.53 27.43
N LYS A 175 -12.33 -4.20 28.58
CA LYS A 175 -11.55 -4.08 29.85
C LYS A 175 -11.08 -5.43 30.39
N GLU A 176 -11.71 -6.48 29.94
CA GLU A 176 -11.42 -7.86 30.32
C GLU A 176 -10.49 -8.57 29.34
N PHE A 177 -9.98 -7.88 28.34
CA PHE A 177 -8.95 -8.41 27.46
C PHE A 177 -7.63 -8.52 28.23
N LYS A 178 -7.32 -9.72 28.71
CA LYS A 178 -6.20 -10.01 29.63
C LYS A 178 -5.00 -10.63 28.95
N GLY A 179 -5.18 -11.26 27.79
CA GLY A 179 -4.11 -11.96 27.12
C GLY A 179 -4.57 -12.62 25.83
N VAL A 180 -3.66 -13.40 25.29
CA VAL A 180 -3.93 -14.28 24.14
C VAL A 180 -3.41 -15.68 24.45
N TYR A 181 -4.10 -16.70 23.96
CA TYR A 181 -3.64 -18.08 23.93
C TYR A 181 -3.00 -18.36 22.56
N GLU A 182 -1.74 -18.75 22.54
CA GLU A 182 -1.02 -19.16 21.34
C GLU A 182 -1.27 -20.65 21.05
N ARG A 183 -1.92 -20.97 19.95
CA ARG A 183 -2.25 -22.35 19.60
C ARG A 183 -1.03 -23.21 19.30
N ASN A 184 0.00 -22.64 18.64
CA ASN A 184 1.21 -23.39 18.25
C ASN A 184 2.04 -23.80 19.46
N THR A 185 2.22 -22.91 20.44
CA THR A 185 3.03 -23.14 21.64
C THR A 185 2.21 -23.73 22.79
N LYS A 186 0.87 -23.67 22.70
CA LYS A 186 -0.09 -24.01 23.75
C LYS A 186 0.14 -23.23 25.04
N LYS A 187 0.51 -21.95 24.92
CA LYS A 187 0.78 -21.04 26.03
C LYS A 187 -0.21 -19.90 26.06
N VAL A 188 -0.53 -19.46 27.26
CA VAL A 188 -1.20 -18.19 27.52
C VAL A 188 -0.14 -17.11 27.69
N ILE A 189 -0.27 -16.03 26.92
CA ILE A 189 0.50 -14.81 27.15
C ILE A 189 -0.43 -13.82 27.85
N ALA A 190 -0.25 -13.68 29.15
CA ALA A 190 -0.98 -12.71 29.97
C ALA A 190 -0.28 -11.35 29.90
N PHE A 191 -1.06 -10.28 29.78
CA PHE A 191 -0.56 -8.92 29.68
C PHE A 191 -0.93 -8.10 30.90
N THR A 192 0.06 -7.39 31.45
CA THR A 192 -0.17 -6.42 32.50
C THR A 192 -0.08 -5.01 31.93
N ALA A 193 -1.12 -4.20 32.13
CA ALA A 193 -1.19 -2.85 31.62
C ALA A 193 -0.17 -1.94 32.29
N ASN A 194 0.87 -1.54 31.56
CA ASN A 194 1.83 -0.53 32.00
C ASN A 194 1.54 0.82 31.36
N ASN A 195 1.34 1.85 32.17
CA ASN A 195 1.05 3.20 31.71
C ASN A 195 2.20 3.79 30.88
N GLY A 196 2.15 3.60 29.55
CA GLY A 196 2.99 4.33 28.59
C GLY A 196 4.42 3.83 28.40
N GLN A 197 4.78 2.65 28.90
CA GLN A 197 6.11 2.06 28.69
C GLN A 197 6.23 1.35 27.32
N LYS A 198 7.47 1.23 26.83
CA LYS A 198 7.83 0.62 25.56
C LYS A 198 7.46 -0.86 25.49
N GLU A 199 7.63 -1.56 26.60
CA GLU A 199 7.37 -2.99 26.73
C GLU A 199 6.20 -3.22 27.66
N VAL A 200 5.29 -4.11 27.25
CA VAL A 200 4.23 -4.63 28.09
C VAL A 200 4.85 -5.75 28.91
N GLU A 201 4.62 -5.75 30.23
CA GLU A 201 4.97 -6.92 31.03
C GLU A 201 4.10 -8.08 30.58
N LYS A 202 4.73 -9.15 30.12
CA LYS A 202 4.08 -10.37 29.67
C LYS A 202 4.55 -11.54 30.51
N GLU A 203 3.62 -12.40 30.87
CA GLU A 203 3.92 -13.68 31.48
C GLU A 203 3.44 -14.82 30.59
N GLU A 204 4.30 -15.78 30.36
CA GLU A 204 3.99 -16.98 29.59
C GLU A 204 3.62 -18.10 30.56
N LEU A 205 2.39 -18.54 30.50
CA LEU A 205 1.82 -19.54 31.38
C LEU A 205 1.27 -20.72 30.55
N THR A 206 1.22 -21.91 31.13
CA THR A 206 0.50 -23.02 30.52
C THR A 206 -0.94 -23.04 31.05
N LEU A 207 -1.85 -23.76 30.34
CA LEU A 207 -3.24 -23.89 30.79
C LEU A 207 -3.39 -24.56 32.16
N ASP A 208 -2.42 -25.39 32.54
CA ASP A 208 -2.39 -26.10 33.82
C ASP A 208 -1.69 -25.31 34.95
N ASP A 209 -1.16 -24.13 34.64
CA ASP A 209 -0.43 -23.32 35.62
C ASP A 209 -1.39 -22.81 36.70
N PRO A 210 -1.08 -23.02 38.01
CA PRO A 210 -1.91 -22.51 39.09
C PRO A 210 -1.96 -20.98 39.16
N GLU A 211 -0.95 -20.28 38.63
CA GLU A 211 -0.90 -18.82 38.62
C GLU A 211 -1.82 -18.20 37.57
N LEU A 212 -2.25 -19.00 36.55
CA LEU A 212 -3.10 -18.52 35.49
C LEU A 212 -4.40 -17.87 35.99
N ASP A 213 -5.01 -18.45 37.04
CA ASP A 213 -6.24 -17.93 37.63
C ASP A 213 -6.08 -16.55 38.28
N SER A 214 -4.84 -16.17 38.64
CA SER A 214 -4.54 -14.83 39.21
C SER A 214 -4.46 -13.73 38.13
N HIS A 215 -4.22 -14.10 36.86
CA HIS A 215 -4.10 -13.19 35.75
C HIS A 215 -5.40 -13.02 34.96
N LEU A 216 -6.32 -13.98 35.08
CA LEU A 216 -7.58 -13.98 34.35
C LEU A 216 -8.74 -13.50 35.22
N ALA A 217 -9.81 -13.00 34.61
CA ALA A 217 -11.05 -12.70 35.29
C ALA A 217 -11.83 -14.00 35.58
N TYR A 218 -12.74 -13.93 36.54
CA TYR A 218 -13.58 -15.07 36.91
C TYR A 218 -14.32 -15.67 35.71
N GLY A 219 -14.18 -16.97 35.51
CA GLY A 219 -14.81 -17.72 34.42
C GLY A 219 -14.05 -17.67 33.10
N GLN A 220 -13.01 -16.86 32.94
CA GLN A 220 -12.26 -16.77 31.67
C GLN A 220 -11.44 -18.02 31.36
N LYS A 221 -10.94 -18.72 32.37
CA LYS A 221 -10.18 -19.96 32.17
C LYS A 221 -11.07 -21.07 31.64
N GLU A 222 -12.27 -21.22 32.22
CA GLU A 222 -13.25 -22.20 31.78
C GLU A 222 -13.68 -21.94 30.34
N THR A 223 -14.01 -20.68 30.00
CA THR A 223 -14.33 -20.29 28.62
C THR A 223 -13.18 -20.55 27.68
N LEU A 224 -11.93 -20.23 28.06
CA LEU A 224 -10.75 -20.50 27.23
C LEU A 224 -10.58 -21.99 26.96
N LEU A 225 -10.78 -22.87 27.96
CA LEU A 225 -10.66 -24.31 27.77
C LEU A 225 -11.71 -24.85 26.79
N GLU A 226 -12.97 -24.37 26.89
CA GLU A 226 -14.05 -24.70 25.95
C GLU A 226 -13.71 -24.21 24.53
N ASP A 227 -13.21 -22.97 24.40
CA ASP A 227 -12.80 -22.40 23.11
C ASP A 227 -11.64 -23.19 22.47
N VAL A 228 -10.63 -23.57 23.26
CA VAL A 228 -9.48 -24.36 22.78
C VAL A 228 -9.94 -25.74 22.29
N GLU A 229 -10.82 -26.43 23.04
CA GLU A 229 -11.37 -27.73 22.62
C GLU A 229 -12.14 -27.60 21.29
N LEU A 230 -12.93 -26.54 21.14
CA LEU A 230 -13.68 -26.29 19.91
C LEU A 230 -12.77 -25.98 18.72
N LEU A 231 -11.74 -25.15 18.93
CA LEU A 231 -10.78 -24.79 17.89
C LEU A 231 -9.91 -25.98 17.44
N ASP A 232 -9.53 -26.87 18.39
CA ASP A 232 -8.74 -28.07 18.07
C ASP A 232 -9.61 -29.13 17.37
N GLY A 233 -10.95 -29.11 17.60
CA GLY A 233 -11.88 -30.06 16.99
C GLY A 233 -12.45 -29.63 15.63
N ALA A 234 -12.61 -28.35 15.39
CA ALA A 234 -13.34 -27.82 14.24
C ALA A 234 -12.59 -26.71 13.46
N GLY A 235 -11.50 -26.18 14.01
CA GLY A 235 -10.72 -25.12 13.34
C GLY A 235 -9.82 -25.66 12.23
N ASP A 236 -9.63 -24.88 11.17
CA ASP A 236 -8.67 -25.20 10.13
C ASP A 236 -7.24 -25.27 10.68
N GLU A 237 -6.49 -26.27 10.22
CA GLU A 237 -5.06 -26.37 10.50
C GLU A 237 -4.28 -25.38 9.63
N PHE A 238 -3.16 -24.90 10.17
CA PHE A 238 -2.29 -24.02 9.43
C PHE A 238 -1.62 -24.76 8.26
N ASP A 239 -1.88 -24.27 7.03
CA ASP A 239 -1.26 -24.73 5.79
C ASP A 239 -0.63 -23.55 5.05
N ILE A 240 0.71 -23.51 4.99
CA ILE A 240 1.46 -22.45 4.32
C ILE A 240 1.19 -22.41 2.82
N ASP A 241 0.91 -23.53 2.18
CA ASP A 241 0.63 -23.56 0.75
C ASP A 241 -0.78 -23.03 0.44
N ALA A 242 -1.77 -23.27 1.32
CA ALA A 242 -3.09 -22.65 1.24
C ALA A 242 -3.00 -21.12 1.46
N VAL A 243 -2.16 -20.66 2.39
CA VAL A 243 -1.90 -19.23 2.60
C VAL A 243 -1.28 -18.60 1.35
N ARG A 244 -0.29 -19.22 0.74
CA ARG A 244 0.35 -18.73 -0.50
C ARG A 244 -0.61 -18.66 -1.69
N LYS A 245 -1.58 -19.57 -1.74
CA LYS A 245 -2.61 -19.58 -2.78
C LYS A 245 -3.73 -18.56 -2.54
N GLY A 246 -3.79 -17.96 -1.34
CA GLY A 246 -4.87 -17.05 -0.94
C GLY A 246 -6.17 -17.78 -0.58
N GLU A 247 -6.10 -19.06 -0.21
CA GLU A 247 -7.22 -19.91 0.20
C GLU A 247 -7.43 -19.86 1.72
N LEU A 248 -6.38 -19.56 2.49
CA LEU A 248 -6.35 -19.49 3.94
C LEU A 248 -5.68 -18.21 4.42
N THR A 249 -6.22 -17.57 5.47
CA THR A 249 -5.57 -16.47 6.17
C THR A 249 -5.28 -16.83 7.62
N PRO A 250 -4.01 -16.75 8.07
CA PRO A 250 -3.69 -16.79 9.50
C PRO A 250 -4.29 -15.59 10.20
N VAL A 251 -4.98 -15.79 11.32
CA VAL A 251 -5.66 -14.74 12.07
C VAL A 251 -5.04 -14.54 13.43
N PHE A 252 -4.74 -13.28 13.75
CA PHE A 252 -4.23 -12.83 15.04
C PHE A 252 -5.20 -11.86 15.68
N PHE A 253 -5.39 -11.97 16.98
CA PHE A 253 -6.16 -11.05 17.79
C PHE A 253 -5.24 -10.21 18.69
N GLY A 254 -5.54 -8.93 18.83
CA GLY A 254 -4.74 -8.05 19.67
C GLY A 254 -5.25 -6.63 19.76
N SER A 255 -4.45 -5.78 20.40
CA SER A 255 -4.69 -4.34 20.49
C SER A 255 -3.40 -3.57 20.24
N ALA A 256 -3.34 -2.88 19.11
CA ALA A 256 -2.22 -2.00 18.81
C ALA A 256 -2.13 -0.82 19.81
N LEU A 257 -3.24 -0.39 20.41
CA LEU A 257 -3.25 0.71 21.37
C LEU A 257 -2.54 0.33 22.68
N THR A 258 -2.85 -0.83 23.22
CA THR A 258 -2.32 -1.34 24.48
C THR A 258 -1.01 -2.12 24.31
N ASN A 259 -0.59 -2.42 23.10
CA ASN A 259 0.50 -3.33 22.71
C ASN A 259 0.21 -4.82 22.98
N PHE A 260 -1.00 -5.17 23.36
CA PHE A 260 -1.35 -6.56 23.67
C PHE A 260 -1.42 -7.37 22.38
N GLY A 261 -0.68 -8.48 22.33
CA GLY A 261 -0.60 -9.37 21.17
C GLY A 261 0.22 -8.85 19.98
N VAL A 262 0.81 -7.64 20.03
CA VAL A 262 1.56 -7.08 18.89
C VAL A 262 2.94 -7.69 18.73
N GLU A 263 3.69 -7.89 19.83
CA GLU A 263 5.01 -8.52 19.75
C GLU A 263 4.92 -10.00 19.37
N PRO A 264 4.03 -10.82 19.98
CA PRO A 264 3.79 -12.20 19.53
C PRO A 264 3.36 -12.27 18.06
N PHE A 265 2.51 -11.34 17.62
CA PHE A 265 2.17 -11.24 16.20
C PHE A 265 3.40 -11.01 15.32
N LEU A 266 4.27 -10.07 15.66
CA LEU A 266 5.47 -9.77 14.87
C LEU A 266 6.41 -10.99 14.81
N GLU A 267 6.58 -11.68 15.91
CA GLU A 267 7.45 -12.87 15.99
C GLU A 267 6.93 -14.01 15.11
N GLU A 268 5.65 -14.34 15.24
CA GLU A 268 5.04 -15.42 14.45
C GLU A 268 4.86 -15.01 12.99
N PHE A 269 4.57 -13.74 12.71
CA PHE A 269 4.52 -13.20 11.36
C PHE A 269 5.82 -13.48 10.58
N LEU A 270 6.99 -13.35 11.20
CA LEU A 270 8.28 -13.63 10.56
C LEU A 270 8.42 -15.10 10.19
N ASN A 271 7.85 -16.01 10.97
CA ASN A 271 7.86 -17.45 10.70
C ASN A 271 6.89 -17.82 9.56
N LEU A 272 5.73 -17.16 9.51
CA LEU A 272 4.67 -17.41 8.54
C LEU A 272 4.92 -16.79 7.16
N THR A 273 5.68 -15.68 7.11
CA THR A 273 5.96 -14.98 5.87
C THR A 273 7.10 -15.57 5.08
N THR A 274 6.98 -15.50 3.77
CA THR A 274 8.00 -16.00 2.85
C THR A 274 9.07 -14.94 2.55
N PRO A 275 10.29 -15.36 2.14
CA PRO A 275 11.24 -14.50 1.46
C PRO A 275 10.62 -13.85 0.20
N PRO A 276 11.32 -12.89 -0.42
CA PRO A 276 10.85 -12.25 -1.64
C PRO A 276 10.37 -13.22 -2.70
N LEU A 277 9.23 -12.90 -3.32
CA LEU A 277 8.60 -13.75 -4.34
C LEU A 277 9.17 -13.46 -5.73
N ALA A 278 9.16 -14.49 -6.60
CA ALA A 278 9.48 -14.35 -8.01
C ALA A 278 8.47 -13.46 -8.74
N ARG A 279 8.91 -12.80 -9.83
CA ARG A 279 8.07 -11.88 -10.60
C ARG A 279 8.06 -12.19 -12.07
N GLU A 280 6.91 -11.97 -12.68
CA GLU A 280 6.72 -12.14 -14.13
C GLU A 280 7.29 -10.96 -14.91
N SER A 281 7.97 -11.29 -16.01
CA SER A 281 8.48 -10.36 -17.01
C SER A 281 8.13 -10.79 -18.43
N ASP A 282 8.52 -10.01 -19.42
CA ASP A 282 8.41 -10.37 -20.84
C ASP A 282 9.41 -11.47 -21.26
N ASP A 283 10.41 -11.77 -20.42
CA ASP A 283 11.38 -12.86 -20.60
C ASP A 283 11.11 -14.07 -19.69
N GLY A 284 9.95 -14.13 -19.05
CA GLY A 284 9.56 -15.20 -18.13
C GLY A 284 9.58 -14.78 -16.67
N ILE A 285 9.76 -15.76 -15.78
CA ILE A 285 9.76 -15.57 -14.34
C ILE A 285 11.17 -15.20 -13.86
N ILE A 286 11.29 -14.10 -13.15
CA ILE A 286 12.55 -13.62 -12.57
C ILE A 286 12.61 -14.03 -11.10
N GLU A 287 13.57 -14.87 -10.77
CA GLU A 287 13.81 -15.36 -9.41
C GLU A 287 14.59 -14.35 -8.57
N PRO A 288 14.21 -14.12 -7.30
CA PRO A 288 14.94 -13.21 -6.41
C PRO A 288 16.39 -13.62 -6.20
N LYS A 289 16.65 -14.92 -6.09
CA LYS A 289 17.98 -15.51 -5.89
C LYS A 289 18.72 -15.64 -7.22
N SER A 290 18.97 -14.50 -7.85
CA SER A 290 19.77 -14.37 -9.07
C SER A 290 21.00 -13.50 -8.79
N ASP A 291 22.08 -13.70 -9.53
CA ASP A 291 23.26 -12.82 -9.47
C ASP A 291 23.00 -11.50 -10.24
N GLU A 292 21.98 -11.46 -11.09
CA GLU A 292 21.65 -10.29 -11.89
C GLU A 292 20.65 -9.39 -11.17
N PHE A 293 21.01 -8.10 -11.09
CA PHE A 293 20.17 -7.10 -10.47
C PHE A 293 18.99 -6.73 -11.37
N SER A 294 17.83 -6.66 -10.78
CA SER A 294 16.65 -6.03 -11.38
C SER A 294 15.78 -5.34 -10.34
N ALA A 295 15.11 -4.28 -10.76
CA ALA A 295 14.16 -3.56 -9.94
C ALA A 295 13.10 -2.87 -10.80
N PHE A 296 11.96 -2.51 -10.20
CA PHE A 296 10.95 -1.68 -10.84
C PHE A 296 10.55 -0.49 -9.97
N VAL A 297 10.17 0.60 -10.63
CA VAL A 297 9.69 1.82 -9.98
C VAL A 297 8.20 1.67 -9.66
N PHE A 298 7.83 1.67 -8.39
CA PHE A 298 6.42 1.60 -8.01
C PHE A 298 5.86 2.93 -7.50
N LYS A 299 6.73 3.86 -7.11
CA LYS A 299 6.35 5.16 -6.58
C LYS A 299 7.37 6.23 -6.95
N ILE A 300 6.88 7.42 -7.23
CA ILE A 300 7.70 8.63 -7.40
C ILE A 300 7.19 9.67 -6.41
N GLN A 301 8.10 10.36 -5.75
CA GLN A 301 7.77 11.38 -4.78
C GLN A 301 8.70 12.57 -4.93
N ALA A 302 8.10 13.77 -5.00
CA ALA A 302 8.84 15.01 -5.13
C ALA A 302 8.57 15.95 -3.95
N ASN A 303 9.46 16.93 -3.77
CA ASN A 303 9.32 18.01 -2.80
C ASN A 303 9.12 17.55 -1.35
N MET A 304 9.69 16.40 -0.96
CA MET A 304 9.62 15.92 0.43
C MET A 304 10.24 16.92 1.42
N ASN A 305 11.23 17.66 0.97
CA ASN A 305 11.81 18.77 1.74
C ASN A 305 11.47 20.09 1.07
N LYS A 306 10.81 21.00 1.79
CA LYS A 306 10.42 22.33 1.29
C LYS A 306 11.62 23.18 0.82
N ASN A 307 12.82 22.91 1.37
CA ASN A 307 14.05 23.63 1.06
C ASN A 307 14.84 23.05 -0.12
N HIS A 308 14.55 21.81 -0.49
CA HIS A 308 15.21 21.10 -1.59
C HIS A 308 14.15 20.53 -2.53
N ARG A 309 14.20 20.93 -3.80
CA ARG A 309 13.33 20.38 -4.85
C ARG A 309 13.90 19.06 -5.32
N ASP A 310 13.86 18.07 -4.45
CA ASP A 310 14.28 16.70 -4.74
C ASP A 310 13.12 15.88 -5.29
N ARG A 311 13.44 14.96 -6.18
CA ARG A 311 12.55 13.94 -6.69
C ARG A 311 13.20 12.59 -6.48
N ILE A 312 12.48 11.67 -5.89
CA ILE A 312 12.94 10.33 -5.55
C ILE A 312 12.04 9.31 -6.26
N ALA A 313 12.68 8.37 -6.96
CA ALA A 313 12.01 7.18 -7.47
C ALA A 313 12.23 6.02 -6.47
N PHE A 314 11.15 5.47 -5.95
CA PHE A 314 11.18 4.29 -5.09
C PHE A 314 11.13 3.04 -5.95
N MET A 315 12.15 2.20 -5.77
CA MET A 315 12.32 0.97 -6.52
C MET A 315 12.24 -0.23 -5.59
N ARG A 316 11.46 -1.23 -5.99
CA ARG A 316 11.49 -2.55 -5.41
C ARG A 316 12.56 -3.39 -6.13
N ILE A 317 13.55 -3.88 -5.40
CA ILE A 317 14.55 -4.81 -5.93
C ILE A 317 13.90 -6.19 -6.06
N CYS A 318 13.88 -6.73 -7.26
CA CYS A 318 13.23 -8.01 -7.57
C CYS A 318 14.21 -9.17 -7.63
N SER A 319 15.45 -8.92 -8.05
CA SER A 319 16.51 -9.95 -8.11
C SER A 319 17.88 -9.36 -7.80
N GLY A 320 18.75 -10.22 -7.31
CA GLY A 320 20.17 -9.92 -7.12
C GLY A 320 20.47 -8.90 -6.01
N LYS A 321 21.58 -8.19 -6.23
CA LYS A 321 22.14 -7.23 -5.29
C LYS A 321 22.28 -5.86 -5.96
N PHE A 322 21.84 -4.83 -5.28
CA PHE A 322 22.13 -3.44 -5.60
C PHE A 322 23.45 -3.03 -4.95
N GLU A 323 24.28 -2.33 -5.70
CA GLU A 323 25.47 -1.65 -5.20
C GLU A 323 25.46 -0.17 -5.58
N LYS A 324 25.89 0.67 -4.65
CA LYS A 324 25.93 2.12 -4.86
C LYS A 324 26.73 2.50 -6.10
N ASN A 325 26.16 3.38 -6.91
CA ASN A 325 26.73 3.83 -8.16
C ASN A 325 26.83 2.77 -9.27
N MET A 326 26.15 1.63 -9.15
CA MET A 326 26.10 0.65 -10.22
C MET A 326 25.47 1.22 -11.49
N GLU A 327 25.95 0.76 -12.65
CA GLU A 327 25.36 1.06 -13.95
C GLU A 327 24.27 0.03 -14.27
N VAL A 328 23.07 0.52 -14.59
CA VAL A 328 21.94 -0.31 -14.98
C VAL A 328 21.38 0.13 -16.32
N PHE A 329 20.58 -0.73 -16.94
CA PHE A 329 19.84 -0.40 -18.15
C PHE A 329 18.40 -0.03 -17.78
N HIS A 330 17.98 1.17 -18.15
CA HIS A 330 16.60 1.65 -18.03
C HIS A 330 15.83 1.23 -19.28
N MET A 331 14.92 0.29 -19.12
CA MET A 331 14.26 -0.39 -20.24
C MET A 331 13.37 0.55 -21.04
N GLN A 332 12.50 1.33 -20.37
CA GLN A 332 11.57 2.24 -21.06
C GLN A 332 12.31 3.42 -21.70
N GLY A 333 13.37 3.89 -21.08
CA GLY A 333 14.22 4.95 -21.66
C GLY A 333 15.26 4.46 -22.66
N ASN A 334 15.38 3.14 -22.87
CA ASN A 334 16.36 2.47 -23.75
C ASN A 334 17.79 3.02 -23.61
N LYS A 335 18.25 3.20 -22.38
CA LYS A 335 19.58 3.78 -22.10
C LYS A 335 20.21 3.23 -20.83
N LYS A 336 21.54 3.26 -20.80
CA LYS A 336 22.30 3.00 -19.58
C LYS A 336 22.25 4.23 -18.68
N ILE A 337 22.05 4.00 -17.40
CA ILE A 337 22.02 5.02 -16.36
C ILE A 337 22.80 4.55 -15.14
N LYS A 338 23.24 5.50 -14.33
CA LYS A 338 23.88 5.23 -13.07
C LYS A 338 22.91 5.55 -11.94
N LEU A 339 22.65 4.58 -11.07
CA LEU A 339 21.83 4.81 -9.90
C LEU A 339 22.67 5.55 -8.83
N SER A 340 22.36 6.83 -8.64
CA SER A 340 23.09 7.70 -7.74
C SER A 340 22.29 8.02 -6.49
N GLN A 341 22.99 8.31 -5.40
CA GLN A 341 22.44 8.70 -4.10
C GLN A 341 21.29 7.78 -3.63
N PRO A 342 21.53 6.45 -3.55
CA PRO A 342 20.52 5.54 -3.05
C PRO A 342 20.27 5.83 -1.58
N GLN A 343 19.00 5.92 -1.21
CA GLN A 343 18.55 6.21 0.14
C GLN A 343 17.58 5.13 0.58
N GLN A 344 17.69 4.72 1.83
CA GLN A 344 16.65 4.01 2.55
C GLN A 344 15.98 4.97 3.53
N ILE A 345 14.69 4.81 3.71
CA ILE A 345 13.95 5.62 4.67
C ILE A 345 13.80 4.79 5.94
N MET A 346 14.63 5.08 6.93
CA MET A 346 14.57 4.51 8.27
C MET A 346 13.72 5.43 9.15
N ALA A 347 12.45 5.09 9.32
CA ALA A 347 11.49 5.94 10.03
C ALA A 347 11.39 7.37 9.44
N GLN A 348 12.00 8.37 10.06
CA GLN A 348 12.02 9.77 9.57
C GLN A 348 13.37 10.16 8.95
N GLU A 349 14.38 9.32 9.09
CA GLU A 349 15.73 9.62 8.63
C GLU A 349 16.02 8.95 7.29
N ARG A 350 16.79 9.63 6.46
CA ARG A 350 17.28 9.11 5.19
C ARG A 350 18.71 8.67 5.38
N GLU A 351 18.96 7.40 5.20
CA GLU A 351 20.32 6.86 5.22
C GLU A 351 20.79 6.52 3.81
N ILE A 352 22.04 6.84 3.51
CA ILE A 352 22.65 6.41 2.26
C ILE A 352 22.95 4.93 2.37
N VAL A 353 22.52 4.16 1.37
CA VAL A 353 22.69 2.72 1.33
C VAL A 353 23.78 2.37 0.34
N ASP A 354 24.78 1.64 0.80
CA ASP A 354 25.83 1.15 -0.07
C ASP A 354 25.43 -0.14 -0.79
N GLU A 355 24.63 -0.99 -0.14
CA GLU A 355 24.16 -2.28 -0.65
C GLU A 355 22.71 -2.55 -0.26
N ALA A 356 21.94 -3.16 -1.16
CA ALA A 356 20.59 -3.67 -0.91
C ALA A 356 20.33 -4.92 -1.75
N TYR A 357 19.35 -5.71 -1.38
CA TYR A 357 19.14 -7.04 -1.92
C TYR A 357 17.69 -7.21 -2.42
N ALA A 358 17.46 -8.24 -3.23
CA ALA A 358 16.09 -8.60 -3.61
C ALA A 358 15.19 -8.66 -2.38
N GLY A 359 14.06 -7.98 -2.45
CA GLY A 359 13.18 -7.77 -1.30
C GLY A 359 13.24 -6.35 -0.75
N ASP A 360 14.38 -5.69 -0.80
CA ASP A 360 14.50 -4.33 -0.29
C ASP A 360 13.85 -3.28 -1.20
N ILE A 361 13.55 -2.15 -0.60
CA ILE A 361 13.09 -0.95 -1.31
C ILE A 361 14.14 0.14 -1.14
N ILE A 362 14.54 0.72 -2.26
CA ILE A 362 15.48 1.84 -2.29
C ILE A 362 14.84 3.05 -2.96
N GLY A 363 15.11 4.24 -2.43
CA GLY A 363 14.83 5.50 -3.11
C GLY A 363 16.08 5.98 -3.84
N VAL A 364 15.98 6.28 -5.11
CA VAL A 364 17.09 6.87 -5.88
C VAL A 364 16.72 8.27 -6.33
N PHE A 365 17.72 9.14 -6.39
CA PHE A 365 17.52 10.48 -6.93
C PHE A 365 17.08 10.38 -8.39
N ASP A 366 15.98 11.06 -8.73
CA ASP A 366 15.40 11.06 -10.06
C ASP A 366 15.49 12.45 -10.70
N PRO A 367 16.32 12.65 -11.72
CA PRO A 367 16.37 13.90 -12.46
C PRO A 367 15.14 14.13 -13.37
N GLY A 368 14.08 13.32 -13.27
CA GLY A 368 12.88 13.37 -14.09
C GLY A 368 12.90 12.39 -15.25
N ILE A 369 13.63 11.28 -15.12
CA ILE A 369 13.75 10.25 -16.17
C ILE A 369 12.89 9.02 -15.91
N PHE A 370 12.45 8.80 -14.67
CA PHE A 370 11.65 7.64 -14.31
C PHE A 370 10.16 7.92 -14.35
N SER A 371 9.42 6.89 -14.70
CA SER A 371 7.97 6.79 -14.58
C SER A 371 7.60 5.58 -13.70
N ILE A 372 6.42 5.62 -13.11
CA ILE A 372 5.87 4.47 -12.37
C ILE A 372 5.70 3.30 -13.34
N GLY A 373 6.18 2.12 -12.95
CA GLY A 373 6.20 0.91 -13.78
C GLY A 373 7.50 0.69 -14.55
N ASP A 374 8.44 1.67 -14.53
CA ASP A 374 9.71 1.50 -15.22
C ASP A 374 10.55 0.38 -14.62
N THR A 375 11.21 -0.37 -15.50
CA THR A 375 12.12 -1.46 -15.16
C THR A 375 13.57 -1.02 -15.33
N VAL A 376 14.40 -1.34 -14.35
CA VAL A 376 15.86 -1.26 -14.44
C VAL A 376 16.46 -2.64 -14.22
N CYS A 377 17.44 -3.01 -15.01
CA CYS A 377 18.10 -4.32 -14.94
C CYS A 377 19.59 -4.22 -15.28
N THR A 378 20.31 -5.29 -15.03
CA THR A 378 21.70 -5.43 -15.47
C THR A 378 21.80 -5.28 -16.97
N PRO A 379 22.78 -4.53 -17.52
CA PRO A 379 22.90 -4.31 -18.98
C PRO A 379 23.11 -5.59 -19.80
N SER A 380 23.57 -6.67 -19.17
CA SER A 380 23.79 -7.99 -19.78
C SER A 380 22.50 -8.76 -20.03
N HIS A 381 21.45 -8.55 -19.22
CA HIS A 381 20.17 -9.24 -19.33
C HIS A 381 19.02 -8.24 -19.27
N LYS A 382 18.38 -7.99 -20.39
CA LYS A 382 17.38 -6.93 -20.58
C LYS A 382 15.99 -7.53 -20.72
N PHE A 383 15.09 -7.15 -19.82
CA PHE A 383 13.67 -7.53 -19.82
C PHE A 383 12.83 -6.45 -19.17
N LYS A 384 11.52 -6.50 -19.33
CA LYS A 384 10.56 -5.62 -18.67
C LYS A 384 9.66 -6.42 -17.74
N PHE A 385 9.48 -5.94 -16.53
CA PHE A 385 8.39 -6.45 -15.69
C PHE A 385 7.04 -6.04 -16.30
N LYS A 386 6.00 -6.84 -16.02
CA LYS A 386 4.64 -6.45 -16.36
C LYS A 386 4.34 -5.10 -15.72
N GLY A 387 3.80 -4.19 -16.50
CA GLY A 387 3.52 -2.83 -16.07
C GLY A 387 2.46 -2.75 -14.96
N ILE A 388 2.40 -1.59 -14.32
CA ILE A 388 1.37 -1.30 -13.33
C ILE A 388 0.19 -0.68 -14.07
N PRO A 389 -1.01 -1.28 -14.04
CA PRO A 389 -2.17 -0.72 -14.72
C PRO A 389 -2.57 0.63 -14.12
N THR A 390 -3.01 1.54 -14.98
CA THR A 390 -3.55 2.82 -14.60
C THR A 390 -5.06 2.70 -14.43
N PHE A 391 -5.59 3.09 -13.28
CA PHE A 391 -7.03 3.09 -13.03
C PHE A 391 -7.73 4.19 -13.82
N ALA A 392 -8.93 3.89 -14.32
CA ALA A 392 -9.77 4.90 -14.92
C ALA A 392 -10.24 5.90 -13.85
N PRO A 393 -10.06 7.21 -14.06
CA PRO A 393 -10.65 8.22 -13.19
C PRO A 393 -12.18 8.16 -13.20
N GLU A 394 -12.77 8.47 -12.05
CA GLU A 394 -14.22 8.52 -11.85
C GLU A 394 -14.75 9.97 -11.77
N HIS A 395 -13.87 10.94 -11.50
CA HIS A 395 -14.21 12.33 -11.35
C HIS A 395 -13.30 13.22 -12.19
N PHE A 396 -13.88 14.25 -12.81
CA PHE A 396 -13.16 15.11 -13.75
C PHE A 396 -13.41 16.58 -13.42
N CYS A 397 -12.35 17.39 -13.47
CA CYS A 397 -12.41 18.85 -13.36
C CYS A 397 -11.58 19.50 -14.46
N LEU A 398 -12.09 20.60 -14.98
CA LEU A 398 -11.29 21.56 -15.74
C LEU A 398 -10.52 22.44 -14.74
N VAL A 399 -9.20 22.47 -14.87
CA VAL A 399 -8.32 23.18 -13.93
C VAL A 399 -7.48 24.20 -14.68
N ARG A 400 -7.46 25.43 -14.16
CA ARG A 400 -6.65 26.53 -14.70
C ARG A 400 -6.04 27.37 -13.58
N GLN A 401 -4.93 28.02 -13.86
CA GLN A 401 -4.36 28.99 -12.94
C GLN A 401 -5.22 30.26 -12.87
N LYS A 402 -5.33 30.83 -11.66
CA LYS A 402 -6.04 32.10 -11.44
C LYS A 402 -5.24 33.29 -11.97
N ASP A 403 -3.90 33.24 -11.81
CA ASP A 403 -2.97 34.24 -12.27
C ASP A 403 -2.20 33.73 -13.50
N THR A 404 -2.40 34.39 -14.65
CA THR A 404 -1.75 34.04 -15.93
C THR A 404 -0.22 34.16 -15.87
N MET A 405 0.34 35.01 -15.01
CA MET A 405 1.78 35.14 -14.82
C MET A 405 2.42 33.87 -14.22
N LYS A 406 1.63 33.02 -13.60
CA LYS A 406 2.08 31.76 -12.97
C LYS A 406 1.93 30.52 -13.85
N ARG A 407 1.72 30.70 -15.15
CA ARG A 407 1.55 29.61 -16.12
C ARG A 407 2.67 28.58 -16.07
N LYS A 408 3.94 29.00 -16.00
CA LYS A 408 5.09 28.09 -15.95
C LYS A 408 5.08 27.22 -14.69
N GLN A 409 4.75 27.82 -13.54
CA GLN A 409 4.63 27.12 -12.27
C GLN A 409 3.44 26.15 -12.26
N PHE A 410 2.33 26.55 -12.87
CA PHE A 410 1.14 25.72 -13.03
C PHE A 410 1.45 24.47 -13.84
N ILE A 411 1.99 24.62 -15.05
CA ILE A 411 2.36 23.48 -15.91
C ILE A 411 3.37 22.57 -15.22
N LYS A 412 4.40 23.16 -14.58
CA LYS A 412 5.40 22.38 -13.85
C LYS A 412 4.77 21.59 -12.70
N GLY A 413 3.95 22.26 -11.88
CA GLY A 413 3.34 21.66 -10.70
C GLY A 413 2.35 20.56 -11.06
N THR A 414 1.45 20.80 -12.01
CA THR A 414 0.47 19.80 -12.46
C THR A 414 1.15 18.57 -13.05
N ASN A 415 2.14 18.76 -13.93
CA ASN A 415 2.89 17.65 -14.52
C ASN A 415 3.64 16.82 -13.46
N GLN A 416 4.26 17.48 -12.49
CA GLN A 416 4.99 16.77 -11.44
C GLN A 416 4.06 15.97 -10.54
N ILE A 417 2.93 16.54 -10.12
CA ILE A 417 1.92 15.85 -9.31
C ILE A 417 1.31 14.66 -10.09
N ALA A 418 1.11 14.81 -11.42
CA ALA A 418 0.65 13.71 -12.26
C ALA A 418 1.70 12.59 -12.41
N GLN A 419 2.98 12.94 -12.54
CA GLN A 419 4.07 11.95 -12.60
C GLN A 419 4.25 11.16 -11.30
N GLU A 420 3.86 11.74 -10.17
CA GLU A 420 3.76 11.03 -8.88
C GLU A 420 2.52 10.11 -8.82
N GLY A 421 1.62 10.22 -9.81
CA GLY A 421 0.40 9.41 -9.88
C GLY A 421 -0.71 9.88 -8.94
N ALA A 422 -0.60 11.06 -8.34
CA ALA A 422 -1.65 11.59 -7.48
C ALA A 422 -2.89 12.06 -8.24
N ILE A 423 -2.73 12.40 -9.52
CA ILE A 423 -3.78 12.80 -10.46
C ILE A 423 -3.43 12.31 -11.86
N GLN A 424 -4.42 12.27 -12.74
CA GLN A 424 -4.21 12.09 -14.17
C GLN A 424 -4.55 13.40 -14.91
N ILE A 425 -3.75 13.75 -15.92
CA ILE A 425 -3.92 14.97 -16.70
C ILE A 425 -4.24 14.61 -18.13
N PHE A 426 -5.23 15.27 -18.64
CA PHE A 426 -5.67 15.16 -20.02
C PHE A 426 -5.76 16.54 -20.68
N GLN A 427 -5.55 16.58 -21.96
CA GLN A 427 -5.71 17.76 -22.77
C GLN A 427 -6.82 17.54 -23.79
N GLU A 428 -7.58 18.56 -24.07
CA GLU A 428 -8.47 18.57 -25.21
C GLU A 428 -7.62 18.62 -26.50
N LEU A 429 -8.02 17.88 -27.52
CA LEU A 429 -7.34 17.88 -28.81
C LEU A 429 -7.27 19.32 -29.37
N ASP A 430 -6.06 19.69 -29.79
CA ASP A 430 -5.77 21.04 -30.33
C ASP A 430 -5.81 22.19 -29.31
N ALA A 431 -5.99 21.92 -28.00
CA ALA A 431 -5.92 22.91 -26.94
C ALA A 431 -4.50 23.01 -26.34
N GLY A 432 -4.17 24.19 -25.82
CA GLY A 432 -2.90 24.40 -25.12
C GLY A 432 -2.96 23.93 -23.65
N MET A 433 -1.79 23.92 -22.98
CA MET A 433 -1.67 23.60 -21.54
C MET A 433 -2.12 24.73 -20.59
N GLU A 434 -2.93 25.65 -21.05
CA GLU A 434 -3.45 26.75 -20.21
C GLU A 434 -4.58 26.28 -19.31
N GLU A 435 -5.36 25.35 -19.82
CA GLU A 435 -6.40 24.63 -19.10
C GLU A 435 -6.17 23.14 -19.28
N VAL A 436 -6.28 22.38 -18.21
CA VAL A 436 -6.10 20.94 -18.24
C VAL A 436 -7.32 20.25 -17.63
N ILE A 437 -7.70 19.11 -18.19
CA ILE A 437 -8.68 18.24 -17.57
C ILE A 437 -7.92 17.36 -16.60
N VAL A 438 -8.30 17.43 -15.34
CA VAL A 438 -7.76 16.58 -14.28
C VAL A 438 -8.76 15.49 -13.96
N GLY A 439 -8.32 14.25 -14.06
CA GLY A 439 -9.07 13.06 -13.66
C GLY A 439 -8.51 12.48 -12.36
N VAL A 440 -9.39 12.05 -11.47
CA VAL A 440 -9.07 11.43 -10.19
C VAL A 440 -10.01 10.27 -9.87
N VAL A 441 -9.57 9.32 -9.06
CA VAL A 441 -10.41 8.21 -8.59
C VAL A 441 -11.35 8.69 -7.47
N GLY A 442 -10.89 9.60 -6.61
CA GLY A 442 -11.69 10.14 -5.52
C GLY A 442 -11.56 11.65 -5.37
N VAL A 443 -12.62 12.29 -4.90
CA VAL A 443 -12.75 13.76 -4.85
C VAL A 443 -11.74 14.43 -3.94
N LEU A 444 -11.25 13.76 -2.88
CA LEU A 444 -10.22 14.33 -1.99
C LEU A 444 -8.89 14.59 -2.70
N GLN A 445 -8.62 13.90 -3.80
CA GLN A 445 -7.41 14.14 -4.61
C GLN A 445 -7.41 15.56 -5.22
N PHE A 446 -8.58 16.13 -5.51
CA PHE A 446 -8.68 17.54 -5.94
C PHE A 446 -8.25 18.51 -4.84
N ASP A 447 -8.62 18.25 -3.60
CA ASP A 447 -8.19 19.06 -2.46
C ASP A 447 -6.68 18.99 -2.26
N VAL A 448 -6.11 17.79 -2.41
CA VAL A 448 -4.65 17.58 -2.36
C VAL A 448 -3.97 18.34 -3.50
N LEU A 449 -4.48 18.27 -4.72
CA LEU A 449 -3.97 19.04 -5.86
C LEU A 449 -3.97 20.55 -5.57
N LYS A 450 -5.09 21.09 -5.12
CA LYS A 450 -5.22 22.50 -4.77
C LYS A 450 -4.25 22.93 -3.68
N TYR A 451 -4.15 22.12 -2.63
CA TYR A 451 -3.23 22.36 -1.53
C TYR A 451 -1.76 22.35 -1.99
N ARG A 452 -1.36 21.36 -2.76
CA ARG A 452 0.02 21.21 -3.24
C ARG A 452 0.42 22.31 -4.22
N LEU A 453 -0.44 22.64 -5.20
CA LEU A 453 -0.18 23.74 -6.15
C LEU A 453 -0.01 25.07 -5.43
N ASN A 454 -0.82 25.35 -4.41
CA ASN A 454 -0.69 26.56 -3.63
C ASN A 454 0.58 26.59 -2.78
N ASN A 455 0.86 25.52 -2.02
CA ASN A 455 1.93 25.53 -1.01
C ASN A 455 3.33 25.20 -1.56
N GLU A 456 3.41 24.34 -2.60
CA GLU A 456 4.70 23.91 -3.19
C GLU A 456 5.10 24.76 -4.39
N TYR A 457 4.12 25.24 -5.18
CA TYR A 457 4.36 25.96 -6.44
C TYR A 457 3.90 27.42 -6.41
N ASN A 458 3.25 27.83 -5.32
CA ASN A 458 2.68 29.18 -5.16
C ASN A 458 1.71 29.54 -6.29
N VAL A 459 0.81 28.60 -6.64
CA VAL A 459 -0.20 28.75 -7.71
C VAL A 459 -1.57 28.54 -7.14
N GLU A 460 -2.41 29.57 -7.20
CA GLU A 460 -3.85 29.43 -6.97
C GLU A 460 -4.54 28.96 -8.25
N ILE A 461 -5.46 28.01 -8.11
CA ILE A 461 -6.21 27.42 -9.23
C ILE A 461 -7.72 27.68 -9.12
N ILE A 462 -8.36 27.68 -10.28
CA ILE A 462 -9.82 27.61 -10.44
C ILE A 462 -10.13 26.20 -10.93
N MET A 463 -11.15 25.59 -10.36
CA MET A 463 -11.58 24.24 -10.68
C MET A 463 -13.07 24.26 -11.02
N GLU A 464 -13.44 23.68 -12.15
CA GLU A 464 -14.80 23.56 -12.64
C GLU A 464 -15.10 22.06 -12.85
N ASN A 465 -16.09 21.53 -12.11
CA ASN A 465 -16.46 20.12 -12.24
C ASN A 465 -17.02 19.85 -13.63
N LEU A 466 -16.60 18.74 -14.22
CA LEU A 466 -17.07 18.27 -15.51
C LEU A 466 -18.08 17.12 -15.33
N PRO A 467 -19.08 16.97 -16.21
CA PRO A 467 -20.16 16.01 -16.05
C PRO A 467 -19.79 14.58 -16.49
N TYR A 468 -18.53 14.34 -16.83
CA TYR A 468 -18.10 13.03 -17.33
C TYR A 468 -17.99 12.03 -16.18
N GLN A 469 -18.38 10.77 -16.48
CA GLN A 469 -18.35 9.66 -15.55
C GLN A 469 -17.46 8.51 -16.04
N PHE A 470 -17.20 8.46 -17.35
CA PHE A 470 -16.43 7.36 -17.96
C PHE A 470 -15.34 7.92 -18.85
N ILE A 471 -14.22 7.23 -18.84
CA ILE A 471 -13.11 7.43 -19.75
C ILE A 471 -12.81 6.12 -20.47
N ARG A 472 -12.46 6.18 -21.75
CA ARG A 472 -12.04 5.03 -22.54
C ARG A 472 -10.83 5.38 -23.39
N TRP A 473 -9.85 4.52 -23.38
CA TRP A 473 -8.69 4.57 -24.27
C TRP A 473 -9.06 4.01 -25.63
N ILE A 474 -8.61 4.62 -26.70
CA ILE A 474 -8.74 4.09 -28.05
C ILE A 474 -7.63 3.08 -28.24
N LYS A 475 -7.97 1.78 -28.33
CA LYS A 475 -7.01 0.67 -28.39
C LYS A 475 -6.24 0.66 -29.70
N ASN A 476 -6.91 0.96 -30.80
CA ASN A 476 -6.38 1.00 -32.16
C ASN A 476 -6.15 2.45 -32.65
N ASP A 477 -5.59 3.28 -31.81
CA ASP A 477 -5.38 4.73 -32.02
C ASP A 477 -4.60 5.05 -33.30
N SER A 478 -3.64 4.20 -33.68
CA SER A 478 -2.85 4.38 -34.92
C SER A 478 -3.65 4.09 -36.22
N GLU A 479 -4.80 3.45 -36.13
CA GLU A 479 -5.63 3.02 -37.26
C GLU A 479 -6.87 3.89 -37.45
N VAL A 480 -7.21 4.72 -36.45
CA VAL A 480 -8.43 5.52 -36.42
C VAL A 480 -8.10 7.01 -36.47
N ASP A 481 -8.76 7.74 -37.38
CA ASP A 481 -8.71 9.21 -37.33
C ASP A 481 -9.65 9.73 -36.23
N VAL A 482 -9.08 10.01 -35.07
CA VAL A 482 -9.82 10.43 -33.89
C VAL A 482 -10.62 11.72 -34.11
N LYS A 483 -10.17 12.61 -35.00
CA LYS A 483 -10.86 13.87 -35.33
C LYS A 483 -12.13 13.65 -36.12
N SER A 484 -12.19 12.59 -36.95
CA SER A 484 -13.32 12.27 -37.80
C SER A 484 -14.39 11.39 -37.15
N LEU A 485 -14.18 10.91 -35.91
CA LEU A 485 -15.15 10.07 -35.21
C LEU A 485 -16.51 10.76 -35.08
N ASP A 486 -17.60 10.02 -35.37
CA ASP A 486 -18.98 10.46 -35.12
C ASP A 486 -19.32 10.18 -33.65
N LEU A 487 -19.37 11.23 -32.85
CA LEU A 487 -19.56 11.14 -31.42
C LEU A 487 -20.80 11.94 -30.98
N ALA A 488 -21.46 11.46 -29.95
CA ALA A 488 -22.54 12.20 -29.29
C ALA A 488 -22.03 13.56 -28.79
N SER A 489 -22.90 14.54 -28.74
CA SER A 489 -22.54 15.95 -28.38
C SER A 489 -22.00 16.11 -26.96
N ASP A 490 -22.24 15.12 -26.09
CA ASP A 490 -21.79 15.06 -24.71
C ASP A 490 -20.47 14.27 -24.52
N THR A 491 -19.86 13.83 -25.63
CA THR A 491 -18.58 13.10 -25.63
C THR A 491 -17.43 14.03 -26.00
N LYS A 492 -16.33 13.95 -25.26
CA LYS A 492 -15.15 14.81 -25.49
C LYS A 492 -13.93 14.00 -25.91
N ARG A 493 -13.22 14.46 -26.92
CA ARG A 493 -11.93 13.93 -27.35
C ARG A 493 -10.80 14.53 -26.55
N ILE A 494 -9.97 13.70 -25.96
CA ILE A 494 -8.84 14.13 -25.16
C ILE A 494 -7.60 13.31 -25.49
N GLN A 495 -6.45 13.76 -25.03
CA GLN A 495 -5.19 13.02 -25.05
C GLN A 495 -4.52 13.07 -23.68
N ASP A 496 -3.80 12.00 -23.32
CA ASP A 496 -2.98 11.96 -22.12
C ASP A 496 -1.60 12.59 -22.35
N LEU A 497 -0.77 12.64 -21.29
CA LEU A 497 0.60 13.19 -21.38
C LEU A 497 1.55 12.37 -22.27
N LYS A 498 1.20 11.12 -22.60
CA LYS A 498 1.97 10.24 -23.50
C LYS A 498 1.54 10.41 -24.97
N GLY A 499 0.46 11.16 -25.21
CA GLY A 499 -0.10 11.39 -26.53
C GLY A 499 -1.12 10.33 -26.97
N ASN A 500 -1.51 9.40 -26.09
CA ASN A 500 -2.59 8.46 -26.39
C ASN A 500 -3.92 9.21 -26.45
N HIS A 501 -4.78 8.82 -27.39
CA HIS A 501 -6.11 9.40 -27.53
C HIS A 501 -7.15 8.65 -26.68
N LEU A 502 -8.04 9.41 -26.09
CA LEU A 502 -9.10 8.93 -25.22
C LEU A 502 -10.41 9.67 -25.49
N LEU A 503 -11.49 9.07 -25.03
CA LEU A 503 -12.83 9.67 -25.07
C LEU A 503 -13.39 9.77 -23.65
N LEU A 504 -13.97 10.92 -23.31
CA LEU A 504 -14.74 11.14 -22.10
C LEU A 504 -16.23 11.06 -22.40
N PHE A 505 -16.97 10.32 -21.59
CA PHE A 505 -18.40 10.07 -21.74
C PHE A 505 -19.17 10.43 -20.48
N THR A 506 -20.41 10.89 -20.65
CA THR A 506 -21.32 11.18 -19.55
C THR A 506 -22.18 9.98 -19.16
N SER A 507 -22.35 9.00 -20.06
CA SER A 507 -23.21 7.85 -19.86
C SER A 507 -22.74 6.62 -20.66
N TYR A 508 -23.26 5.45 -20.31
CA TYR A 508 -23.05 4.24 -21.13
C TYR A 508 -23.66 4.37 -22.53
N TRP A 509 -24.79 5.09 -22.66
CA TRP A 509 -25.40 5.33 -23.96
C TRP A 509 -24.45 6.06 -24.94
N SER A 510 -23.69 7.04 -24.45
CA SER A 510 -22.72 7.75 -25.30
C SER A 510 -21.55 6.84 -25.73
N ILE A 511 -21.19 5.83 -24.92
CA ILE A 511 -20.19 4.82 -25.28
C ILE A 511 -20.73 3.92 -26.38
N ASP A 512 -21.95 3.41 -26.21
CA ASP A 512 -22.60 2.53 -27.21
C ASP A 512 -22.80 3.28 -28.52
N TRP A 513 -23.24 4.54 -28.48
CA TRP A 513 -23.33 5.39 -29.64
C TRP A 513 -22.01 5.49 -30.41
N ALA A 514 -20.91 5.75 -29.71
CA ALA A 514 -19.59 5.87 -30.34
C ALA A 514 -19.17 4.57 -31.04
N LEU A 515 -19.42 3.42 -30.43
CA LEU A 515 -19.10 2.11 -31.01
C LEU A 515 -19.99 1.77 -32.20
N GLU A 516 -21.28 2.09 -32.19
CA GLU A 516 -22.22 1.80 -33.27
C GLU A 516 -21.97 2.66 -34.53
N HIS A 517 -21.60 3.93 -34.33
CA HIS A 517 -21.46 4.89 -35.42
C HIS A 517 -20.03 4.92 -36.02
N ASN A 518 -19.04 4.30 -35.36
CA ASN A 518 -17.67 4.27 -35.83
C ASN A 518 -17.17 2.83 -36.01
N LYS A 519 -17.38 2.28 -37.22
CA LYS A 519 -16.93 0.92 -37.54
C LYS A 519 -15.42 0.79 -37.38
N GLY A 520 -14.99 -0.17 -36.58
CA GLY A 520 -13.58 -0.44 -36.32
C GLY A 520 -12.99 0.32 -35.15
N LEU A 521 -13.75 1.17 -34.43
CA LEU A 521 -13.32 1.77 -33.16
C LEU A 521 -13.28 0.71 -32.08
N GLU A 522 -12.12 0.53 -31.44
CA GLU A 522 -11.95 -0.33 -30.26
C GLU A 522 -11.66 0.52 -29.01
N LEU A 523 -12.51 0.37 -28.02
CA LEU A 523 -12.37 1.07 -26.73
C LEU A 523 -11.98 0.10 -25.62
N GLN A 524 -11.14 0.56 -24.70
CA GLN A 524 -10.73 -0.19 -23.51
C GLN A 524 -10.84 0.65 -22.24
N GLU A 525 -11.07 -0.02 -21.09
CA GLU A 525 -11.26 0.65 -19.80
C GLU A 525 -9.95 1.05 -19.12
N PHE A 526 -8.84 0.45 -19.52
CA PHE A 526 -7.53 0.68 -18.92
C PHE A 526 -6.55 1.18 -19.95
N GLY A 527 -5.66 2.08 -19.56
CA GLY A 527 -4.54 2.49 -20.40
C GLY A 527 -3.61 1.31 -20.70
N ASN A 528 -2.96 1.35 -21.85
CA ASN A 528 -1.97 0.34 -22.23
C ASN A 528 -0.86 0.25 -21.17
N VAL A 529 -0.63 -0.94 -20.68
CA VAL A 529 0.42 -1.29 -19.71
C VAL A 529 1.76 -1.45 -20.42
#